data_6ea95f78d33c7908bcd7e22ec3672aa4
#
_entry.id   6ea95f78d33c7908bcd7e22ec3672aa4
#
_cell.length_a   1.000
_cell.length_b   1.000
_cell.length_c   1.000
_cell.angle_alpha   90.00
_cell.angle_beta   90.00
_cell.angle_gamma   90.00
#
_symmetry.space_group_name_H-M   'P 1'
#
loop_
_entity.id
_entity.type
_entity.pdbx_description
1 polymer ?
#
loop_
_entity_poly.entity_id
_entity_poly.type
_entity_poly.pdbx_seq_one_letter_code
_entity_poly.pdbx_strand_id
1 'polypeptide(L)'
;MKKYKLIAVLAASMAFTTGCYDLDVFPEDQLNSTTFFQTQAHADQAMMGVYSLMTDKDVFGRQFGFDCLGGVGSGYDPASYATIARGTYTSSEGFVTNKFQKLYEGISRANIVLQNVNKCDMTEELKERYKAEAKFMRALYYFTLMDFWGGVPIYDETTIVEDEFMSMLKPKSDIETVRQFILTDLEEGIKKLPVEWDSTNKGRATSGAALALKGKVLLYAGKYDEAKKCFRELIGETENSQYAGVYKLYEEGENPYSDLFKPGGDESSEMIFAIQNIGGIGQDFGMPTTFYMGTRAAFGSCWNNVMASVNLVDSYEWKDGSPFSWTEAKASYGWNGYPTYNDAVENTETKKKEYPMREEVFYSKLTEDNKSVKEYTTHRAELLSMYENRDPRMASTVILPYTQFKGWVSNKAKDTEFVMTKEVGICNETNGFIRVNGNYEYYLHIPEHTRSHSGSL
;
A
#
# COMPACT_ATOMS: atom_id res chain seq x y z
N MET A 1 26.63 -81.68 13.70
CA MET A 1 27.14 -80.86 12.65
C MET A 1 26.08 -79.90 11.99
N LYS A 2 24.83 -80.26 11.79
CA LYS A 2 23.79 -79.37 11.16
C LYS A 2 23.39 -78.17 12.03
N LYS A 3 23.37 -78.31 13.38
CA LYS A 3 22.98 -77.23 14.29
C LYS A 3 24.00 -76.06 14.33
N TYR A 4 25.30 -76.38 14.21
CA TYR A 4 26.36 -75.31 14.19
C TYR A 4 26.44 -74.55 12.89
N LYS A 5 26.03 -75.18 11.78
CA LYS A 5 25.94 -74.46 10.47
C LYS A 5 24.80 -73.47 10.45
N LEU A 6 23.67 -73.76 11.14
CA LEU A 6 22.53 -72.79 11.21
C LEU A 6 22.88 -71.57 12.11
N ILE A 7 23.59 -71.77 13.19
CA ILE A 7 24.05 -70.68 14.09
C ILE A 7 25.07 -69.77 13.37
N ALA A 8 25.99 -70.37 12.60
CA ALA A 8 26.96 -69.60 11.81
C ALA A 8 26.32 -68.76 10.69
N VAL A 9 25.26 -69.31 10.09
CA VAL A 9 24.48 -68.51 9.05
C VAL A 9 23.67 -67.42 9.74
N LEU A 10 23.06 -67.63 10.91
CA LEU A 10 22.37 -66.56 11.64
C LEU A 10 23.33 -65.50 12.16
N ALA A 11 24.51 -65.87 12.64
CA ALA A 11 25.52 -64.86 13.04
C ALA A 11 26.12 -64.08 11.89
N ALA A 12 26.28 -64.70 10.72
CA ALA A 12 26.69 -63.97 9.50
C ALA A 12 25.64 -63.03 8.97
N SER A 13 24.31 -63.32 9.05
CA SER A 13 23.24 -62.46 8.66
C SER A 13 23.07 -61.24 9.59
N MET A 14 23.42 -61.34 10.87
CA MET A 14 23.41 -60.19 11.79
C MET A 14 24.62 -59.24 11.60
N ALA A 15 25.71 -59.71 11.01
CA ALA A 15 26.89 -58.86 10.75
C ALA A 15 26.72 -57.94 9.52
N PHE A 16 25.71 -58.17 8.69
CA PHE A 16 25.43 -57.35 7.52
C PHE A 16 24.36 -56.28 7.75
N THR A 17 23.82 -56.16 8.95
CA THR A 17 22.78 -55.14 9.27
C THR A 17 23.30 -53.92 10.04
N THR A 18 24.62 -53.78 10.22
CA THR A 18 25.24 -52.56 10.74
C THR A 18 25.73 -51.65 9.59
N GLY A 19 24.92 -51.45 8.61
CA GLY A 19 25.05 -50.26 7.75
C GLY A 19 24.50 -49.10 8.54
N CYS A 20 25.33 -48.29 9.18
CA CYS A 20 24.95 -46.95 9.53
C CYS A 20 24.66 -46.25 8.21
N TYR A 21 23.40 -46.31 7.77
CA TYR A 21 22.91 -45.33 6.84
C TYR A 21 22.88 -44.04 7.62
N ASP A 22 23.67 -43.11 7.16
CA ASP A 22 23.57 -41.72 7.60
C ASP A 22 22.15 -41.27 7.24
N LEU A 23 21.30 -41.13 8.26
CA LEU A 23 19.90 -40.71 8.08
C LEU A 23 19.78 -39.26 7.69
N ASP A 24 20.89 -38.52 7.71
CA ASP A 24 21.01 -37.14 7.27
C ASP A 24 21.40 -37.01 5.77
N VAL A 25 20.95 -37.97 4.94
CA VAL A 25 21.09 -37.80 3.47
C VAL A 25 20.08 -36.78 3.00
N PHE A 26 20.56 -35.59 2.81
CA PHE A 26 19.80 -34.56 2.07
C PHE A 26 19.71 -34.99 0.60
N PRO A 27 18.52 -34.86 -0.05
CA PRO A 27 18.39 -35.10 -1.48
C PRO A 27 19.39 -34.19 -2.23
N GLU A 28 20.27 -34.75 -3.04
CA GLU A 28 21.27 -34.03 -3.80
C GLU A 28 20.65 -33.10 -4.86
N ASP A 29 19.36 -33.33 -5.21
CA ASP A 29 18.56 -32.57 -6.16
C ASP A 29 17.74 -31.46 -5.50
N GLN A 30 17.78 -31.30 -4.17
CA GLN A 30 17.09 -30.22 -3.46
C GLN A 30 18.10 -29.27 -2.82
N LEU A 31 17.88 -27.97 -3.06
CA LEU A 31 18.63 -26.91 -2.41
C LEU A 31 18.30 -26.91 -0.89
N ASN A 32 19.28 -27.20 -0.07
CA ASN A 32 19.17 -27.11 1.38
C ASN A 32 20.03 -25.96 1.94
N SER A 33 19.78 -25.53 3.16
CA SER A 33 20.49 -24.41 3.78
C SER A 33 22.00 -24.64 3.91
N THR A 34 22.48 -25.89 3.92
CA THR A 34 23.91 -26.23 4.07
C THR A 34 24.66 -26.17 2.74
N THR A 35 24.00 -26.43 1.63
CA THR A 35 24.61 -26.47 0.28
C THR A 35 24.30 -25.27 -0.58
N PHE A 36 23.29 -24.47 -0.21
CA PHE A 36 22.82 -23.36 -1.02
C PHE A 36 23.80 -22.18 -1.04
N PHE A 37 24.28 -21.72 0.12
CA PHE A 37 25.11 -20.51 0.22
C PHE A 37 26.58 -20.76 -0.14
N GLN A 38 26.91 -20.82 -1.42
CA GLN A 38 28.26 -21.02 -1.91
C GLN A 38 28.82 -19.88 -2.75
N THR A 39 28.00 -19.17 -3.47
CA THR A 39 28.39 -18.13 -4.42
C THR A 39 27.61 -16.83 -4.23
N GLN A 40 28.11 -15.74 -4.79
CA GLN A 40 27.38 -14.48 -4.83
C GLN A 40 25.98 -14.63 -5.45
N ALA A 41 25.82 -15.44 -6.50
CA ALA A 41 24.51 -15.67 -7.13
C ALA A 41 23.51 -16.30 -6.16
N HIS A 42 23.95 -17.19 -5.27
CA HIS A 42 23.10 -17.75 -4.25
C HIS A 42 22.70 -16.70 -3.20
N ALA A 43 23.61 -15.81 -2.81
CA ALA A 43 23.29 -14.68 -1.93
C ALA A 43 22.25 -13.74 -2.57
N ASP A 44 22.39 -13.45 -3.87
CA ASP A 44 21.41 -12.67 -4.64
C ASP A 44 20.03 -13.33 -4.65
N GLN A 45 19.95 -14.63 -4.94
CA GLN A 45 18.69 -15.37 -4.94
C GLN A 45 18.01 -15.34 -3.57
N ALA A 46 18.78 -15.56 -2.50
CA ALA A 46 18.25 -15.48 -1.14
C ALA A 46 17.73 -14.09 -0.82
N MET A 47 18.47 -13.04 -1.22
CA MET A 47 18.08 -11.66 -1.00
C MET A 47 16.83 -11.28 -1.82
N MET A 48 16.73 -11.73 -3.07
CA MET A 48 15.51 -11.58 -3.87
C MET A 48 14.32 -12.28 -3.22
N GLY A 49 14.53 -13.43 -2.56
CA GLY A 49 13.52 -14.09 -1.74
C GLY A 49 13.05 -13.25 -0.55
N VAL A 50 13.90 -12.40 0.03
CA VAL A 50 13.49 -11.42 1.05
C VAL A 50 12.67 -10.30 0.43
N TYR A 51 13.13 -9.69 -0.67
CA TYR A 51 12.41 -8.62 -1.35
C TYR A 51 11.05 -9.05 -1.91
N SER A 52 10.92 -10.31 -2.38
CA SER A 52 9.70 -10.79 -3.03
C SER A 52 8.45 -10.70 -2.15
N LEU A 53 8.61 -10.73 -0.82
CA LEU A 53 7.48 -10.57 0.09
C LEU A 53 6.91 -9.16 0.10
N MET A 54 7.62 -8.15 -0.41
CA MET A 54 7.05 -6.80 -0.54
C MET A 54 5.84 -6.76 -1.47
N THR A 55 5.81 -7.62 -2.50
CA THR A 55 4.70 -7.71 -3.45
C THR A 55 3.55 -8.59 -2.96
N ASP A 56 3.74 -9.34 -1.86
CA ASP A 56 2.67 -10.15 -1.29
C ASP A 56 1.49 -9.26 -0.88
N LYS A 57 0.28 -9.68 -1.26
CA LYS A 57 -0.96 -8.92 -1.01
C LYS A 57 -1.20 -8.62 0.48
N ASP A 58 -0.72 -9.48 1.36
CA ASP A 58 -0.90 -9.34 2.81
C ASP A 58 0.25 -8.54 3.47
N VAL A 59 1.34 -8.26 2.74
CA VAL A 59 2.44 -7.40 3.20
C VAL A 59 2.23 -5.96 2.70
N PHE A 60 2.59 -5.66 1.46
CA PHE A 60 2.45 -4.33 0.85
C PHE A 60 1.71 -4.35 -0.49
N GLY A 61 1.40 -5.53 -1.06
CA GLY A 61 0.75 -5.64 -2.37
C GLY A 61 -0.66 -5.06 -2.45
N ARG A 62 -1.29 -4.74 -1.31
CA ARG A 62 -2.55 -4.00 -1.21
C ARG A 62 -2.39 -2.70 -0.43
N GLN A 63 -1.31 -2.00 -0.66
CA GLN A 63 -1.00 -0.76 0.05
C GLN A 63 -2.09 0.31 -0.11
N PHE A 64 -2.79 0.33 -1.24
CA PHE A 64 -3.94 1.20 -1.46
C PHE A 64 -5.06 1.06 -0.40
N GLY A 65 -5.18 -0.10 0.24
CA GLY A 65 -6.15 -0.30 1.33
C GLY A 65 -5.77 0.39 2.63
N PHE A 66 -4.49 0.77 2.81
CA PHE A 66 -4.04 1.46 4.03
C PHE A 66 -4.63 2.86 4.16
N ASP A 67 -4.99 3.50 3.07
CA ASP A 67 -5.69 4.78 3.08
C ASP A 67 -7.02 4.69 3.83
N CYS A 68 -7.69 3.53 3.75
CA CYS A 68 -8.92 3.28 4.50
C CYS A 68 -8.67 3.13 6.01
N LEU A 69 -7.50 2.64 6.42
CA LEU A 69 -7.13 2.53 7.83
C LEU A 69 -6.78 3.89 8.44
N GLY A 70 -6.22 4.79 7.63
CA GLY A 70 -5.83 6.14 8.02
C GLY A 70 -6.98 7.15 8.01
N GLY A 71 -8.17 6.77 7.54
CA GLY A 71 -9.32 7.67 7.45
C GLY A 71 -9.31 8.63 6.26
N VAL A 72 -8.28 8.57 5.40
CA VAL A 72 -8.20 9.35 4.16
C VAL A 72 -8.93 8.67 3.01
N GLY A 73 -9.11 7.35 3.08
CA GLY A 73 -9.90 6.55 2.17
C GLY A 73 -11.15 5.97 2.83
N SER A 74 -12.11 5.57 2.03
CA SER A 74 -13.27 4.79 2.43
C SER A 74 -13.42 3.59 1.51
N GLY A 75 -13.62 2.40 2.09
CA GLY A 75 -13.78 1.17 1.35
C GLY A 75 -14.95 0.32 1.85
N TYR A 76 -15.45 -0.58 1.00
CA TYR A 76 -16.57 -1.47 1.35
C TYR A 76 -16.21 -2.96 1.27
N ASP A 77 -15.18 -3.30 0.58
CA ASP A 77 -14.74 -4.65 0.24
C ASP A 77 -13.62 -5.11 1.18
N PRO A 78 -13.47 -6.41 1.47
CA PRO A 78 -12.37 -6.92 2.28
C PRO A 78 -10.97 -6.54 1.77
N ALA A 79 -10.80 -6.33 0.46
CA ALA A 79 -9.53 -5.90 -0.10
C ALA A 79 -9.13 -4.48 0.31
N SER A 80 -10.09 -3.65 0.74
CA SER A 80 -9.89 -2.30 1.27
C SER A 80 -9.76 -2.26 2.80
N TYR A 81 -9.64 -3.41 3.44
CA TYR A 81 -9.57 -3.55 4.91
C TYR A 81 -10.75 -2.91 5.66
N ALA A 82 -11.93 -2.90 5.05
CA ALA A 82 -13.11 -2.23 5.57
C ALA A 82 -13.53 -2.72 6.97
N THR A 83 -13.36 -4.01 7.29
CA THR A 83 -13.62 -4.59 8.61
C THR A 83 -12.70 -4.01 9.67
N ILE A 84 -11.42 -3.84 9.36
CA ILE A 84 -10.44 -3.22 10.25
C ILE A 84 -10.78 -1.75 10.46
N ALA A 85 -10.99 -1.00 9.38
CA ALA A 85 -11.31 0.42 9.42
C ALA A 85 -12.58 0.73 10.27
N ARG A 86 -13.56 -0.18 10.25
CA ARG A 86 -14.80 -0.07 11.04
C ARG A 86 -14.70 -0.64 12.45
N GLY A 87 -13.58 -1.24 12.84
CA GLY A 87 -13.43 -1.90 14.14
C GLY A 87 -14.31 -3.14 14.34
N THR A 88 -14.75 -3.78 13.25
CA THR A 88 -15.64 -4.97 13.29
C THR A 88 -14.89 -6.28 13.08
N TYR A 89 -13.58 -6.24 13.01
CA TYR A 89 -12.73 -7.40 12.83
C TYR A 89 -12.56 -8.25 14.10
N THR A 90 -12.14 -9.49 13.89
CA THR A 90 -11.76 -10.42 14.97
C THR A 90 -10.30 -10.83 14.80
N SER A 91 -9.75 -11.51 15.82
CA SER A 91 -8.37 -12.06 15.76
C SER A 91 -8.16 -13.08 14.66
N SER A 92 -9.24 -13.65 14.10
CA SER A 92 -9.20 -14.58 12.96
C SER A 92 -9.33 -13.90 11.61
N GLU A 93 -9.42 -12.57 11.56
CA GLU A 93 -9.43 -11.81 10.31
C GLU A 93 -8.16 -12.10 9.50
N GLY A 94 -8.33 -12.46 8.22
CA GLY A 94 -7.21 -12.85 7.37
C GLY A 94 -6.12 -11.78 7.26
N PHE A 95 -6.51 -10.49 7.24
CA PHE A 95 -5.54 -9.41 7.29
C PHE A 95 -4.67 -9.46 8.55
N VAL A 96 -5.26 -9.73 9.71
CA VAL A 96 -4.51 -9.78 10.98
C VAL A 96 -3.55 -10.97 11.01
N THR A 97 -4.07 -12.18 10.68
CA THR A 97 -3.28 -13.41 10.76
C THR A 97 -2.24 -13.52 9.65
N ASN A 98 -2.64 -13.31 8.40
CA ASN A 98 -1.76 -13.51 7.26
C ASN A 98 -0.64 -12.45 7.22
N LYS A 99 -0.97 -11.18 7.48
CA LYS A 99 0.03 -10.11 7.52
C LYS A 99 1.09 -10.38 8.59
N PHE A 100 0.67 -10.80 9.78
CA PHE A 100 1.59 -11.16 10.85
C PHE A 100 2.53 -12.29 10.43
N GLN A 101 1.98 -13.39 9.89
CA GLN A 101 2.74 -14.54 9.44
C GLN A 101 3.71 -14.17 8.30
N LYS A 102 3.26 -13.41 7.32
CA LYS A 102 4.08 -13.02 6.16
C LYS A 102 5.21 -12.07 6.54
N LEU A 103 4.99 -11.16 7.47
CA LEU A 103 6.05 -10.31 7.98
C LEU A 103 7.13 -11.12 8.71
N TYR A 104 6.74 -12.10 9.54
CA TYR A 104 7.71 -13.00 10.17
C TYR A 104 8.38 -13.94 9.17
N GLU A 105 7.71 -14.36 8.11
CA GLU A 105 8.36 -15.08 7.00
C GLU A 105 9.47 -14.22 6.38
N GLY A 106 9.24 -12.92 6.16
CA GLY A 106 10.25 -11.98 5.69
C GLY A 106 11.43 -11.83 6.64
N ILE A 107 11.15 -11.74 7.94
CA ILE A 107 12.18 -11.67 8.99
C ILE A 107 13.01 -12.97 9.00
N SER A 108 12.36 -14.14 8.92
CA SER A 108 13.05 -15.41 8.85
C SER A 108 13.97 -15.53 7.65
N ARG A 109 13.50 -15.14 6.47
CA ARG A 109 14.32 -15.12 5.24
C ARG A 109 15.52 -14.17 5.38
N ALA A 110 15.34 -12.99 5.96
CA ALA A 110 16.43 -12.06 6.24
C ALA A 110 17.44 -12.65 7.22
N ASN A 111 16.99 -13.32 8.28
CA ASN A 111 17.86 -14.00 9.24
C ASN A 111 18.66 -15.13 8.57
N ILE A 112 18.07 -15.92 7.68
CA ILE A 112 18.77 -16.97 6.91
C ILE A 112 19.89 -16.36 6.08
N VAL A 113 19.70 -15.20 5.44
CA VAL A 113 20.76 -14.49 4.73
C VAL A 113 21.87 -14.10 5.71
N LEU A 114 21.53 -13.49 6.84
CA LEU A 114 22.49 -13.05 7.86
C LEU A 114 23.33 -14.19 8.42
N GLN A 115 22.72 -15.35 8.65
CA GLN A 115 23.39 -16.56 9.17
C GLN A 115 24.36 -17.19 8.18
N ASN A 116 24.06 -17.09 6.87
CA ASN A 116 24.73 -17.92 5.88
C ASN A 116 25.59 -17.15 4.86
N VAL A 117 25.38 -15.87 4.67
CA VAL A 117 26.05 -15.08 3.63
C VAL A 117 27.59 -15.11 3.73
N ASN A 118 28.13 -15.30 4.94
CA ASN A 118 29.57 -15.43 5.15
C ASN A 118 30.20 -16.68 4.50
N LYS A 119 29.38 -17.71 4.21
CA LYS A 119 29.82 -18.94 3.56
C LYS A 119 30.03 -18.77 2.05
N CYS A 120 29.46 -17.73 1.46
CA CYS A 120 29.55 -17.50 0.03
C CYS A 120 30.97 -17.04 -0.36
N ASP A 121 31.45 -17.54 -1.49
CA ASP A 121 32.69 -17.11 -2.11
C ASP A 121 32.49 -15.76 -2.80
N MET A 122 32.80 -14.69 -2.07
CA MET A 122 32.79 -13.29 -2.51
C MET A 122 33.57 -12.42 -1.56
N THR A 123 33.81 -11.15 -1.93
CA THR A 123 34.57 -10.21 -1.11
C THR A 123 33.85 -9.90 0.21
N GLU A 124 34.60 -9.56 1.24
CA GLU A 124 34.03 -9.18 2.54
C GLU A 124 33.14 -7.94 2.42
N GLU A 125 33.47 -7.01 1.54
CA GLU A 125 32.64 -5.82 1.25
C GLU A 125 31.27 -6.22 0.73
N LEU A 126 31.20 -7.19 -0.19
CA LEU A 126 29.94 -7.72 -0.69
C LEU A 126 29.13 -8.42 0.41
N LYS A 127 29.81 -9.23 1.25
CA LYS A 127 29.15 -9.89 2.38
C LYS A 127 28.51 -8.86 3.32
N GLU A 128 29.25 -7.83 3.70
CA GLU A 128 28.76 -6.76 4.57
C GLU A 128 27.59 -6.00 3.93
N ARG A 129 27.62 -5.78 2.62
CA ARG A 129 26.52 -5.16 1.89
C ARG A 129 25.24 -6.02 1.93
N TYR A 130 25.33 -7.33 1.65
CA TYR A 130 24.19 -8.24 1.75
C TYR A 130 23.61 -8.32 3.18
N LYS A 131 24.49 -8.29 4.19
CA LYS A 131 24.03 -8.21 5.58
C LYS A 131 23.27 -6.91 5.84
N ALA A 132 23.75 -5.79 5.35
CA ALA A 132 23.10 -4.50 5.50
C ALA A 132 21.73 -4.44 4.79
N GLU A 133 21.62 -5.03 3.58
CA GLU A 133 20.35 -5.17 2.88
C GLU A 133 19.36 -6.05 3.68
N ALA A 134 19.80 -7.20 4.17
CA ALA A 134 18.96 -8.09 4.98
C ALA A 134 18.49 -7.42 6.27
N LYS A 135 19.38 -6.67 6.94
CA LYS A 135 19.03 -5.88 8.13
C LYS A 135 18.03 -4.76 7.81
N PHE A 136 18.22 -4.03 6.71
CA PHE A 136 17.25 -3.02 6.28
C PHE A 136 15.86 -3.63 6.06
N MET A 137 15.78 -4.73 5.32
CA MET A 137 14.50 -5.40 5.07
C MET A 137 13.87 -5.94 6.34
N ARG A 138 14.69 -6.51 7.25
CA ARG A 138 14.22 -6.96 8.57
C ARG A 138 13.67 -5.79 9.38
N ALA A 139 14.36 -4.68 9.39
CA ALA A 139 13.91 -3.45 10.05
C ALA A 139 12.57 -2.95 9.49
N LEU A 140 12.38 -2.99 8.16
CA LEU A 140 11.12 -2.60 7.52
C LEU A 140 9.96 -3.53 7.93
N TYR A 141 10.20 -4.83 7.97
CA TYR A 141 9.19 -5.80 8.42
C TYR A 141 8.86 -5.65 9.90
N TYR A 142 9.86 -5.46 10.77
CA TYR A 142 9.63 -5.18 12.19
C TYR A 142 8.97 -3.82 12.42
N PHE A 143 9.31 -2.80 11.67
CA PHE A 143 8.62 -1.51 11.72
C PHE A 143 7.13 -1.68 11.41
N THR A 144 6.80 -2.45 10.39
CA THR A 144 5.41 -2.74 10.03
C THR A 144 4.70 -3.53 11.12
N LEU A 145 5.35 -4.55 11.70
CA LEU A 145 4.80 -5.29 12.85
C LEU A 145 4.56 -4.37 14.04
N MET A 146 5.53 -3.53 14.38
CA MET A 146 5.43 -2.59 15.48
C MET A 146 4.30 -1.58 15.29
N ASP A 147 4.10 -1.09 14.06
CA ASP A 147 3.05 -0.13 13.73
C ASP A 147 1.65 -0.72 13.92
N PHE A 148 1.43 -1.99 13.54
CA PHE A 148 0.13 -2.64 13.64
C PHE A 148 -0.14 -3.32 14.99
N TRP A 149 0.88 -3.88 15.67
CA TRP A 149 0.70 -4.68 16.88
C TRP A 149 1.41 -4.13 18.13
N GLY A 150 2.16 -3.06 17.99
CA GLY A 150 2.98 -2.52 19.07
C GLY A 150 4.18 -3.41 19.39
N GLY A 151 4.31 -3.87 20.62
CA GLY A 151 5.37 -4.79 21.02
C GLY A 151 5.14 -6.19 20.41
N VAL A 152 6.20 -6.82 19.89
CA VAL A 152 6.16 -8.13 19.23
C VAL A 152 7.38 -8.98 19.63
N PRO A 153 7.33 -10.32 19.48
CA PRO A 153 8.51 -11.17 19.68
C PRO A 153 9.66 -10.80 18.73
N ILE A 154 10.89 -10.78 19.22
CA ILE A 154 12.07 -10.54 18.41
C ILE A 154 12.78 -11.85 18.13
N TYR A 155 12.96 -12.16 16.86
CA TYR A 155 13.76 -13.26 16.31
C TYR A 155 14.85 -12.65 15.44
N ASP A 156 16.08 -12.83 15.84
CA ASP A 156 17.27 -12.36 15.14
C ASP A 156 18.04 -13.51 14.50
N GLU A 157 19.19 -13.23 13.92
CA GLU A 157 20.05 -14.21 13.26
C GLU A 157 20.68 -15.24 14.24
N THR A 158 20.54 -15.07 15.53
CA THR A 158 20.99 -16.07 16.53
C THR A 158 19.94 -17.15 16.77
N THR A 159 18.72 -16.93 16.32
CA THR A 159 17.61 -17.88 16.43
C THR A 159 17.73 -18.94 15.34
N ILE A 160 18.12 -20.15 15.69
CA ILE A 160 18.24 -21.28 14.77
C ILE A 160 16.93 -22.09 14.81
N VAL A 161 16.18 -22.03 13.72
CA VAL A 161 14.84 -22.62 13.63
C VAL A 161 14.87 -24.13 13.84
N GLU A 162 15.85 -24.80 13.25
CA GLU A 162 16.04 -26.26 13.36
C GLU A 162 16.25 -26.72 14.80
N ASP A 163 16.96 -25.93 15.60
CA ASP A 163 17.30 -26.26 16.97
C ASP A 163 16.21 -25.81 17.97
N GLU A 164 15.55 -24.70 17.67
CA GLU A 164 14.67 -24.03 18.62
C GLU A 164 13.18 -24.18 18.29
N PHE A 165 12.80 -24.95 17.25
CA PHE A 165 11.42 -25.03 16.76
C PHE A 165 10.38 -25.27 17.86
N MET A 166 10.68 -26.15 18.79
CA MET A 166 9.78 -26.52 19.90
C MET A 166 9.76 -25.46 21.03
N SER A 167 10.72 -24.53 21.05
CA SER A 167 10.88 -23.47 22.06
C SER A 167 10.72 -22.06 21.52
N MET A 168 10.33 -21.90 20.25
CA MET A 168 10.21 -20.60 19.57
C MET A 168 9.08 -19.71 20.08
N LEU A 169 8.37 -20.10 21.14
CA LEU A 169 7.32 -19.29 21.75
C LEU A 169 7.92 -18.16 22.61
N LYS A 170 8.59 -17.21 21.98
CA LYS A 170 9.10 -16.04 22.69
C LYS A 170 7.94 -15.11 23.09
N PRO A 171 7.94 -14.54 24.30
CA PRO A 171 6.98 -13.52 24.68
C PRO A 171 7.18 -12.26 23.82
N LYS A 172 6.16 -11.44 23.69
CA LYS A 172 6.30 -10.14 23.03
C LYS A 172 7.27 -9.26 23.83
N SER A 173 8.18 -8.61 23.12
CA SER A 173 8.99 -7.52 23.65
C SER A 173 8.14 -6.26 23.77
N ASP A 174 8.53 -5.32 24.64
CA ASP A 174 7.92 -3.99 24.65
C ASP A 174 8.26 -3.21 23.38
N ILE A 175 7.47 -2.19 23.10
CA ILE A 175 7.58 -1.40 21.87
C ILE A 175 8.93 -0.68 21.73
N GLU A 176 9.52 -0.24 22.85
CA GLU A 176 10.80 0.47 22.83
C GLU A 176 11.95 -0.51 22.50
N THR A 177 11.91 -1.70 23.05
CA THR A 177 12.86 -2.77 22.69
C THR A 177 12.80 -3.12 21.21
N VAL A 178 11.60 -3.26 20.64
CA VAL A 178 11.43 -3.49 19.19
C VAL A 178 11.97 -2.31 18.38
N ARG A 179 11.66 -1.08 18.79
CA ARG A 179 12.15 0.14 18.15
C ARG A 179 13.66 0.21 18.13
N GLN A 180 14.30 -0.08 19.28
CA GLN A 180 15.75 -0.05 19.37
C GLN A 180 16.41 -1.10 18.49
N PHE A 181 15.81 -2.28 18.37
CA PHE A 181 16.25 -3.33 17.46
C PHE A 181 16.20 -2.84 15.99
N ILE A 182 15.06 -2.24 15.59
CA ILE A 182 14.90 -1.64 14.25
C ILE A 182 15.98 -0.58 14.00
N LEU A 183 16.19 0.35 14.94
CA LEU A 183 17.17 1.42 14.79
C LEU A 183 18.60 0.87 14.63
N THR A 184 18.94 -0.19 15.38
CA THR A 184 20.25 -0.86 15.27
C THR A 184 20.49 -1.44 13.89
N ASP A 185 19.50 -2.11 13.32
CA ASP A 185 19.58 -2.65 11.96
C ASP A 185 19.71 -1.54 10.92
N LEU A 186 18.96 -0.44 11.09
CA LEU A 186 19.02 0.71 10.16
C LEU A 186 20.36 1.44 10.20
N GLU A 187 21.02 1.53 11.36
CA GLU A 187 22.38 2.11 11.45
C GLU A 187 23.39 1.34 10.58
N GLU A 188 23.28 0.02 10.53
CA GLU A 188 24.14 -0.77 9.65
C GLU A 188 23.79 -0.53 8.16
N GLY A 189 22.50 -0.39 7.84
CA GLY A 189 22.05 0.00 6.50
C GLY A 189 22.62 1.34 6.05
N ILE A 190 22.59 2.36 6.90
CA ILE A 190 23.11 3.70 6.62
C ILE A 190 24.63 3.65 6.35
N LYS A 191 25.38 2.83 7.10
CA LYS A 191 26.84 2.75 7.01
C LYS A 191 27.35 1.94 5.82
N LYS A 192 26.62 0.92 5.40
CA LYS A 192 27.14 -0.14 4.51
C LYS A 192 26.46 -0.23 3.16
N LEU A 193 25.25 0.33 3.03
CA LEU A 193 24.55 0.37 1.75
C LEU A 193 25.09 1.52 0.88
N PRO A 194 25.07 1.37 -0.44
CA PRO A 194 25.44 2.46 -1.33
C PRO A 194 24.38 3.58 -1.27
N VAL A 195 24.79 4.79 -1.61
CA VAL A 195 23.86 5.92 -1.77
C VAL A 195 22.96 5.72 -2.97
N GLU A 196 23.54 5.22 -4.06
CA GLU A 196 22.85 4.91 -5.31
C GLU A 196 23.31 3.57 -5.86
N TRP A 197 22.44 2.89 -6.56
CA TRP A 197 22.74 1.64 -7.27
C TRP A 197 22.96 1.90 -8.76
N ASP A 198 23.76 1.06 -9.37
CA ASP A 198 23.82 0.98 -10.82
C ASP A 198 22.49 0.50 -11.42
N SER A 199 22.34 0.64 -12.74
CA SER A 199 21.10 0.29 -13.45
C SER A 199 20.66 -1.17 -13.29
N THR A 200 21.60 -2.09 -13.05
CA THR A 200 21.33 -3.53 -12.88
C THR A 200 20.72 -3.83 -11.51
N ASN A 201 21.07 -3.03 -10.51
CA ASN A 201 20.67 -3.20 -9.11
C ASN A 201 19.63 -2.16 -8.67
N LYS A 202 19.09 -1.37 -9.60
CA LYS A 202 18.04 -0.37 -9.32
C LYS A 202 16.87 -1.01 -8.60
N GLY A 203 16.34 -0.35 -7.58
CA GLY A 203 15.25 -0.84 -6.74
C GLY A 203 15.68 -1.56 -5.46
N ARG A 204 16.95 -1.88 -5.30
CA ARG A 204 17.49 -2.41 -4.03
C ARG A 204 17.59 -1.29 -2.98
N ALA A 205 17.65 -1.69 -1.71
CA ALA A 205 17.77 -0.74 -0.60
C ALA A 205 19.03 0.09 -0.67
N THR A 206 18.93 1.39 -0.42
CA THR A 206 20.02 2.36 -0.36
C THR A 206 20.26 2.80 1.08
N SER A 207 21.41 3.42 1.33
CA SER A 207 21.69 4.07 2.62
C SER A 207 20.68 5.20 2.91
N GLY A 208 20.21 5.91 1.86
CA GLY A 208 19.16 6.92 1.97
C GLY A 208 17.82 6.33 2.36
N ALA A 209 17.46 5.15 1.84
CA ALA A 209 16.26 4.43 2.27
C ALA A 209 16.33 4.04 3.75
N ALA A 210 17.50 3.59 4.23
CA ALA A 210 17.70 3.27 5.63
C ALA A 210 17.60 4.53 6.53
N LEU A 211 18.17 5.66 6.09
CA LEU A 211 18.07 6.93 6.81
C LEU A 211 16.62 7.47 6.82
N ALA A 212 15.89 7.37 5.72
CA ALA A 212 14.50 7.75 5.63
C ALA A 212 13.62 6.94 6.57
N LEU A 213 13.80 5.60 6.60
CA LEU A 213 13.08 4.73 7.50
C LEU A 213 13.43 5.02 8.97
N LYS A 214 14.70 5.27 9.30
CA LYS A 214 15.12 5.71 10.63
C LYS A 214 14.39 7.00 11.06
N GLY A 215 14.35 8.00 10.18
CA GLY A 215 13.60 9.23 10.42
C GLY A 215 12.12 8.96 10.70
N LYS A 216 11.49 8.06 9.92
CA LYS A 216 10.10 7.66 10.12
C LYS A 216 9.87 6.94 11.46
N VAL A 217 10.74 6.01 11.84
CA VAL A 217 10.67 5.31 13.15
C VAL A 217 10.76 6.30 14.31
N LEU A 218 11.65 7.27 14.21
CA LEU A 218 11.82 8.34 15.23
C LEU A 218 10.60 9.27 15.27
N LEU A 219 10.04 9.63 14.11
CA LEU A 219 8.85 10.46 14.00
C LEU A 219 7.65 9.79 14.72
N TYR A 220 7.43 8.50 14.46
CA TYR A 220 6.38 7.71 15.11
C TYR A 220 6.62 7.50 16.62
N ALA A 221 7.85 7.66 17.07
CA ALA A 221 8.20 7.66 18.48
C ALA A 221 8.00 9.02 19.18
N GLY A 222 7.57 10.06 18.45
CA GLY A 222 7.50 11.44 18.95
C GLY A 222 8.87 12.10 19.14
N LYS A 223 9.95 11.48 18.65
CA LYS A 223 11.32 12.02 18.71
C LYS A 223 11.57 12.98 17.54
N TYR A 224 10.80 14.07 17.50
CA TYR A 224 10.73 14.98 16.36
C TYR A 224 12.05 15.62 15.98
N ASP A 225 12.87 16.03 16.95
CA ASP A 225 14.16 16.66 16.68
C ASP A 225 15.18 15.68 16.05
N GLU A 226 15.16 14.42 16.48
CA GLU A 226 15.99 13.37 15.90
C GLU A 226 15.52 13.00 14.47
N ALA A 227 14.21 12.87 14.30
CA ALA A 227 13.61 12.63 12.98
C ALA A 227 13.95 13.76 11.99
N LYS A 228 13.82 15.01 12.43
CA LYS A 228 14.17 16.20 11.65
C LYS A 228 15.64 16.19 11.21
N LYS A 229 16.55 15.76 12.06
CA LYS A 229 17.99 15.63 11.70
C LYS A 229 18.19 14.61 10.57
N CYS A 230 17.53 13.43 10.67
CA CYS A 230 17.59 12.42 9.62
C CYS A 230 17.07 12.96 8.28
N PHE A 231 15.95 13.65 8.28
CA PHE A 231 15.35 14.15 7.04
C PHE A 231 16.17 15.31 6.44
N ARG A 232 16.72 16.21 7.25
CA ARG A 232 17.60 17.28 6.78
C ARG A 232 18.90 16.73 6.17
N GLU A 233 19.46 15.68 6.76
CA GLU A 233 20.61 15.01 6.20
C GLU A 233 20.24 14.35 4.85
N LEU A 234 19.08 13.67 4.79
CA LEU A 234 18.61 12.98 3.58
C LEU A 234 18.45 13.94 2.38
N ILE A 235 17.90 15.12 2.61
CA ILE A 235 17.72 16.13 1.56
C ILE A 235 18.96 17.00 1.31
N GLY A 236 20.08 16.66 1.93
CA GLY A 236 21.35 17.34 1.70
C GLY A 236 21.51 18.70 2.36
N GLU A 237 20.66 19.04 3.36
CA GLU A 237 20.75 20.31 4.10
C GLU A 237 21.80 20.31 5.21
N THR A 238 22.42 19.19 5.52
CA THR A 238 23.50 19.14 6.51
C THR A 238 24.87 19.30 5.82
N GLU A 239 25.81 19.89 6.54
CA GLU A 239 27.16 20.09 6.02
C GLU A 239 27.82 18.72 5.69
N ASN A 240 28.36 18.60 4.49
CA ASN A 240 28.97 17.38 3.96
C ASN A 240 28.04 16.14 3.88
N SER A 241 26.75 16.32 3.75
CA SER A 241 25.84 15.20 3.53
C SER A 241 26.21 14.45 2.26
N GLN A 242 26.34 13.13 2.35
CA GLN A 242 26.54 12.26 1.19
C GLN A 242 25.33 12.20 0.25
N TYR A 243 24.17 12.70 0.71
CA TYR A 243 22.92 12.71 -0.05
C TYR A 243 22.67 14.04 -0.77
N ALA A 244 23.59 15.01 -0.68
CA ALA A 244 23.45 16.30 -1.33
C ALA A 244 23.27 16.14 -2.86
N GLY A 245 22.10 16.58 -3.35
CA GLY A 245 21.74 16.47 -4.77
C GLY A 245 21.16 15.10 -5.20
N VAL A 246 21.11 14.11 -4.29
CA VAL A 246 20.55 12.79 -4.57
C VAL A 246 19.03 12.79 -4.48
N TYR A 247 18.49 13.29 -3.37
CA TYR A 247 17.06 13.35 -3.13
C TYR A 247 16.54 14.79 -3.14
N LYS A 248 15.50 15.04 -3.90
CA LYS A 248 14.84 16.34 -3.98
C LYS A 248 13.39 16.18 -4.40
N LEU A 249 12.57 17.19 -4.14
CA LEU A 249 11.20 17.23 -4.65
C LEU A 249 11.20 17.23 -6.19
N TYR A 250 10.19 16.61 -6.76
CA TYR A 250 9.95 16.61 -8.19
C TYR A 250 9.44 18.00 -8.62
N GLU A 251 10.14 18.64 -9.55
CA GLU A 251 9.86 20.02 -9.97
C GLU A 251 9.61 20.15 -11.48
N GLU A 252 9.47 19.01 -12.18
CA GLU A 252 9.30 19.01 -13.63
C GLU A 252 7.81 19.11 -14.02
N GLY A 253 7.54 19.69 -15.20
CA GLY A 253 6.20 19.83 -15.75
C GLY A 253 5.44 21.09 -15.30
N GLU A 254 4.21 21.21 -15.76
CA GLU A 254 3.33 22.37 -15.42
C GLU A 254 2.67 22.21 -14.05
N ASN A 255 2.47 20.96 -13.62
CA ASN A 255 1.92 20.63 -12.31
C ASN A 255 2.75 19.52 -11.67
N PRO A 256 3.91 19.85 -11.08
CA PRO A 256 4.89 18.87 -10.60
C PRO A 256 4.30 17.82 -9.66
N TYR A 257 3.44 18.22 -8.74
CA TYR A 257 2.80 17.28 -7.83
C TYR A 257 1.94 16.23 -8.57
N SER A 258 1.16 16.64 -9.56
CA SER A 258 0.38 15.70 -10.38
C SER A 258 1.26 14.88 -11.33
N ASP A 259 2.31 15.51 -11.86
CA ASP A 259 3.19 14.89 -12.86
C ASP A 259 4.06 13.80 -12.25
N LEU A 260 4.39 13.91 -10.96
CA LEU A 260 5.09 12.86 -10.19
C LEU A 260 4.36 11.51 -10.24
N PHE A 261 3.03 11.50 -10.28
CA PHE A 261 2.21 10.28 -10.31
C PHE A 261 1.86 9.79 -11.72
N LYS A 262 2.47 10.36 -12.74
CA LYS A 262 2.35 9.92 -14.13
C LYS A 262 3.49 8.96 -14.51
N PRO A 263 3.38 8.22 -15.63
CA PRO A 263 4.46 7.38 -16.12
C PRO A 263 5.78 8.17 -16.23
N GLY A 264 6.84 7.63 -15.66
CA GLY A 264 8.16 8.27 -15.60
C GLY A 264 8.45 8.99 -14.26
N GLY A 265 7.43 9.36 -13.49
CA GLY A 265 7.62 9.96 -12.17
C GLY A 265 8.22 9.00 -11.14
N ASP A 266 8.04 7.70 -11.34
CA ASP A 266 8.65 6.63 -10.54
C ASP A 266 10.18 6.56 -10.64
N GLU A 267 10.76 7.23 -11.64
CA GLU A 267 12.20 7.38 -11.81
C GLU A 267 12.79 8.67 -11.19
N SER A 268 11.94 9.50 -10.60
CA SER A 268 12.37 10.77 -10.04
C SER A 268 13.23 10.61 -8.78
N SER A 269 14.04 11.63 -8.50
CA SER A 269 14.83 11.71 -7.27
C SER A 269 14.01 11.89 -5.98
N GLU A 270 12.70 12.07 -6.07
CA GLU A 270 11.77 12.08 -4.93
C GLU A 270 11.48 10.66 -4.44
N MET A 271 11.64 9.64 -5.31
CA MET A 271 11.43 8.24 -4.98
C MET A 271 12.64 7.66 -4.24
N ILE A 272 12.54 7.50 -2.92
CA ILE A 272 13.62 7.01 -2.07
C ILE A 272 13.73 5.50 -2.10
N PHE A 273 12.60 4.80 -1.95
CA PHE A 273 12.51 3.34 -2.00
C PHE A 273 11.09 2.93 -2.37
N ALA A 274 10.95 2.14 -3.40
CA ALA A 274 9.65 1.73 -3.93
C ALA A 274 9.62 0.26 -4.32
N ILE A 275 8.44 -0.36 -4.22
CA ILE A 275 8.20 -1.68 -4.75
C ILE A 275 8.22 -1.59 -6.27
N GLN A 276 9.04 -2.42 -6.89
CA GLN A 276 9.15 -2.47 -8.35
C GLN A 276 7.99 -3.29 -8.91
N ASN A 277 6.91 -2.62 -9.32
CA ASN A 277 5.76 -3.23 -9.97
C ASN A 277 5.90 -3.09 -11.49
N ILE A 278 5.72 -4.18 -12.22
CA ILE A 278 5.69 -4.17 -13.68
C ILE A 278 4.25 -4.36 -14.12
N GLY A 279 3.67 -3.33 -14.76
CA GLY A 279 2.37 -3.41 -15.40
C GLY A 279 2.52 -3.85 -16.85
N GLY A 280 1.64 -4.74 -17.32
CA GLY A 280 1.62 -5.17 -18.72
C GLY A 280 0.72 -6.37 -18.94
N ILE A 281 0.28 -6.57 -20.17
CA ILE A 281 -0.56 -7.72 -20.54
C ILE A 281 0.23 -9.01 -20.32
N GLY A 282 -0.32 -9.93 -19.52
CA GLY A 282 0.31 -11.20 -19.20
C GLY A 282 1.40 -11.13 -18.13
N GLN A 283 1.51 -10.01 -17.42
CA GLN A 283 2.41 -9.85 -16.28
C GLN A 283 1.60 -9.76 -14.97
N ASP A 284 1.80 -10.70 -14.08
CA ASP A 284 1.12 -10.74 -12.77
C ASP A 284 1.90 -10.00 -11.66
N PHE A 285 2.87 -9.16 -12.03
CA PHE A 285 3.75 -8.47 -11.08
C PHE A 285 3.31 -7.02 -10.79
N GLY A 286 2.12 -6.64 -11.23
CA GLY A 286 1.56 -5.32 -10.97
C GLY A 286 0.68 -5.30 -9.73
N MET A 287 0.66 -4.14 -9.04
CA MET A 287 -0.36 -3.89 -8.02
C MET A 287 -1.70 -3.61 -8.73
N PRO A 288 -2.79 -4.30 -8.38
CA PRO A 288 -4.09 -4.13 -9.05
C PRO A 288 -4.81 -2.84 -8.62
N THR A 289 -4.08 -1.73 -8.52
CA THR A 289 -4.57 -0.44 -8.03
C THR A 289 -5.71 0.07 -8.90
N THR A 290 -5.55 0.05 -10.21
CA THR A 290 -6.58 0.51 -11.15
C THR A 290 -7.87 -0.29 -11.02
N PHE A 291 -7.76 -1.61 -10.80
CA PHE A 291 -8.92 -2.48 -10.64
C PHE A 291 -9.72 -2.13 -9.37
N TYR A 292 -9.04 -1.90 -8.25
CA TYR A 292 -9.69 -1.63 -6.97
C TYR A 292 -10.07 -0.16 -6.76
N MET A 293 -9.23 0.77 -7.21
CA MET A 293 -9.42 2.21 -7.01
C MET A 293 -10.05 2.92 -8.20
N GLY A 294 -9.89 2.37 -9.40
CA GLY A 294 -10.43 2.96 -10.61
C GLY A 294 -11.96 3.01 -10.60
N THR A 295 -12.51 4.08 -11.15
CA THR A 295 -13.95 4.18 -11.39
C THR A 295 -14.36 3.18 -12.46
N ARG A 296 -15.59 2.69 -12.42
CA ARG A 296 -16.13 1.82 -13.48
C ARG A 296 -16.05 2.46 -14.86
N ALA A 297 -16.06 3.76 -14.89
CA ALA A 297 -15.88 4.57 -16.07
C ALA A 297 -14.47 4.53 -16.65
N ALA A 298 -13.48 4.34 -15.81
CA ALA A 298 -12.10 4.29 -16.29
C ALA A 298 -11.85 3.08 -17.19
N PHE A 299 -12.36 1.89 -16.79
CA PHE A 299 -12.05 0.63 -17.46
C PHE A 299 -13.24 -0.35 -17.60
N GLY A 300 -14.44 0.07 -17.31
CA GLY A 300 -15.65 -0.77 -17.41
C GLY A 300 -15.76 -1.91 -16.37
N SER A 301 -14.65 -2.37 -15.81
CA SER A 301 -14.60 -3.47 -14.83
C SER A 301 -13.97 -3.08 -13.49
N CYS A 302 -13.57 -1.82 -13.30
CA CYS A 302 -13.01 -1.36 -12.04
C CYS A 302 -14.08 -1.35 -10.95
N TRP A 303 -13.67 -1.64 -9.73
CA TRP A 303 -14.62 -1.91 -8.64
C TRP A 303 -14.88 -0.70 -7.76
N ASN A 304 -14.04 0.34 -7.86
CA ASN A 304 -14.16 1.54 -7.03
C ASN A 304 -14.23 1.20 -5.53
N ASN A 305 -13.39 0.26 -5.09
CA ASN A 305 -13.41 -0.26 -3.71
C ASN A 305 -12.88 0.74 -2.70
N VAL A 306 -11.95 1.60 -3.13
CA VAL A 306 -11.35 2.63 -2.29
C VAL A 306 -11.64 3.97 -2.91
N MET A 307 -12.29 4.82 -2.16
CA MET A 307 -12.69 6.16 -2.53
C MET A 307 -12.09 7.17 -1.57
N ALA A 308 -11.86 8.39 -2.02
CA ALA A 308 -11.50 9.49 -1.14
C ALA A 308 -12.58 9.68 -0.06
N SER A 309 -12.15 9.80 1.19
CA SER A 309 -13.09 10.12 2.28
C SER A 309 -13.42 11.61 2.30
N VAL A 310 -14.57 11.95 2.87
CA VAL A 310 -14.93 13.36 3.12
C VAL A 310 -13.87 14.01 4.02
N ASN A 311 -13.36 13.28 5.01
CA ASN A 311 -12.32 13.78 5.89
C ASN A 311 -11.05 14.19 5.14
N LEU A 312 -10.65 13.45 4.11
CA LEU A 312 -9.52 13.81 3.27
C LEU A 312 -9.79 15.14 2.57
N VAL A 313 -10.96 15.29 1.93
CA VAL A 313 -11.32 16.51 1.21
C VAL A 313 -11.37 17.70 2.16
N ASP A 314 -11.95 17.52 3.35
CA ASP A 314 -12.09 18.58 4.35
C ASP A 314 -10.74 18.95 5.01
N SER A 315 -9.77 18.03 5.03
CA SER A 315 -8.44 18.27 5.59
C SER A 315 -7.55 19.15 4.72
N TYR A 316 -7.86 19.31 3.43
CA TYR A 316 -7.12 20.24 2.59
C TYR A 316 -7.42 21.68 3.01
N GLU A 317 -6.38 22.47 3.13
CA GLU A 317 -6.43 23.88 3.54
C GLU A 317 -6.95 24.78 2.42
N TRP A 318 -7.22 26.03 2.76
CA TRP A 318 -7.33 27.07 1.76
C TRP A 318 -5.99 27.28 1.05
N LYS A 319 -6.00 27.88 -0.12
CA LYS A 319 -4.79 28.12 -0.93
C LYS A 319 -3.72 28.95 -0.21
N ASP A 320 -4.10 29.73 0.76
CA ASP A 320 -3.21 30.54 1.59
C ASP A 320 -2.63 29.77 2.79
N GLY A 321 -2.98 28.48 2.96
CA GLY A 321 -2.53 27.63 4.06
C GLY A 321 -3.35 27.75 5.34
N SER A 322 -4.44 28.51 5.33
CA SER A 322 -5.36 28.55 6.48
C SER A 322 -6.26 27.32 6.51
N PRO A 323 -6.64 26.84 7.71
CA PRO A 323 -7.52 25.68 7.83
C PRO A 323 -8.87 25.89 7.14
N PHE A 324 -9.34 24.88 6.41
CA PHE A 324 -10.64 24.94 5.77
C PHE A 324 -11.78 24.88 6.77
N SER A 325 -12.80 25.70 6.52
CA SER A 325 -14.02 25.72 7.32
C SER A 325 -15.26 25.78 6.43
N TRP A 326 -16.15 24.80 6.60
CA TRP A 326 -17.47 24.81 5.93
C TRP A 326 -18.29 26.03 6.27
N THR A 327 -18.15 26.57 7.49
CA THR A 327 -18.86 27.78 7.90
C THR A 327 -18.41 29.00 7.09
N GLU A 328 -17.10 29.14 6.86
CA GLU A 328 -16.55 30.21 6.04
C GLU A 328 -16.89 30.01 4.56
N ALA A 329 -16.79 28.80 4.05
CA ALA A 329 -17.17 28.46 2.70
C ALA A 329 -18.65 28.81 2.45
N LYS A 330 -19.54 28.43 3.34
CA LYS A 330 -20.97 28.75 3.27
C LYS A 330 -21.23 30.26 3.30
N ALA A 331 -20.54 31.00 4.15
CA ALA A 331 -20.67 32.44 4.24
C ALA A 331 -20.24 33.14 2.94
N SER A 332 -19.12 32.71 2.35
CA SER A 332 -18.60 33.29 1.09
C SER A 332 -19.53 33.05 -0.10
N TYR A 333 -20.21 31.93 -0.15
CA TYR A 333 -21.08 31.54 -1.28
C TYR A 333 -22.56 31.83 -1.04
N GLY A 334 -22.93 32.43 0.08
CA GLY A 334 -24.31 32.68 0.44
C GLY A 334 -25.13 31.41 0.71
N TRP A 335 -24.47 30.31 1.00
CA TRP A 335 -25.10 29.02 1.26
C TRP A 335 -25.72 29.00 2.65
N ASN A 336 -27.01 28.71 2.74
CA ASN A 336 -27.72 28.50 4.02
C ASN A 336 -27.51 27.11 4.60
N GLY A 337 -26.54 26.35 4.11
CA GLY A 337 -26.19 25.00 4.56
C GLY A 337 -26.71 23.89 3.66
N TYR A 338 -26.08 22.71 3.75
CA TYR A 338 -26.70 21.49 3.23
C TYR A 338 -28.03 21.30 3.90
N PRO A 339 -29.09 20.88 3.16
CA PRO A 339 -30.33 20.45 3.79
C PRO A 339 -29.99 19.34 4.79
N THR A 340 -30.23 19.58 6.06
CA THR A 340 -30.09 18.56 7.09
C THR A 340 -31.29 17.66 7.09
N TYR A 341 -31.21 16.50 7.74
CA TYR A 341 -32.35 15.60 7.90
C TYR A 341 -33.57 16.32 8.52
N ASN A 342 -33.34 17.35 9.30
CA ASN A 342 -34.39 18.17 9.92
C ASN A 342 -35.07 19.14 8.95
N ASP A 343 -34.42 19.45 7.82
CA ASP A 343 -34.95 20.34 6.78
C ASP A 343 -35.79 19.57 5.75
N ALA A 344 -35.88 18.25 5.90
CA ALA A 344 -36.67 17.41 5.00
C ALA A 344 -38.18 17.63 5.20
N VAL A 345 -38.86 17.91 4.10
CA VAL A 345 -40.33 18.04 4.05
C VAL A 345 -40.93 16.70 3.63
N GLU A 346 -41.96 16.23 4.34
CA GLU A 346 -42.69 15.02 3.95
C GLU A 346 -43.49 15.31 2.67
N ASN A 347 -43.22 14.56 1.60
CA ASN A 347 -44.00 14.58 0.39
C ASN A 347 -45.36 13.92 0.70
N THR A 348 -46.46 14.67 0.52
CA THR A 348 -47.79 14.23 0.86
C THR A 348 -48.34 13.06 0.04
N GLU A 349 -47.83 12.89 -1.19
CA GLU A 349 -48.23 11.81 -2.08
C GLU A 349 -47.41 10.52 -1.85
N THR A 350 -46.07 10.66 -1.74
CA THR A 350 -45.19 9.51 -1.62
C THR A 350 -44.90 9.08 -0.19
N LYS A 351 -45.29 9.90 0.81
CA LYS A 351 -44.96 9.73 2.22
C LYS A 351 -43.46 9.61 2.52
N LYS A 352 -42.64 10.07 1.60
CA LYS A 352 -41.16 10.11 1.75
C LYS A 352 -40.71 11.51 2.14
N LYS A 353 -39.66 11.57 2.95
CA LYS A 353 -38.98 12.82 3.25
C LYS A 353 -38.20 13.28 2.04
N GLU A 354 -38.50 14.45 1.55
CA GLU A 354 -37.80 15.10 0.47
C GLU A 354 -37.10 16.37 1.00
N TYR A 355 -35.89 16.57 0.59
CA TYR A 355 -35.15 17.77 0.96
C TYR A 355 -35.52 18.89 -0.02
N PRO A 356 -35.91 20.07 0.47
CA PRO A 356 -36.18 21.22 -0.40
C PRO A 356 -34.89 21.63 -1.07
N MET A 357 -34.77 21.30 -2.34
CA MET A 357 -33.61 21.65 -3.15
C MET A 357 -33.94 22.92 -3.93
N ARG A 358 -33.13 23.96 -3.79
CA ARG A 358 -33.23 25.22 -4.57
C ARG A 358 -32.68 25.00 -5.99
N GLU A 359 -33.25 24.04 -6.73
CA GLU A 359 -32.62 23.62 -7.96
C GLU A 359 -33.48 23.89 -9.17
N GLU A 360 -32.92 24.59 -10.13
CA GLU A 360 -33.37 24.50 -11.50
C GLU A 360 -32.88 23.17 -12.08
N VAL A 361 -33.78 22.22 -12.20
CA VAL A 361 -33.50 20.91 -12.79
C VAL A 361 -33.90 20.96 -14.26
N PHE A 362 -32.98 20.69 -15.14
CA PHE A 362 -33.31 20.52 -16.55
C PHE A 362 -33.12 19.07 -16.99
N TYR A 363 -33.92 18.65 -17.95
CA TYR A 363 -33.75 17.36 -18.57
C TYR A 363 -32.64 17.45 -19.63
N SER A 364 -31.54 16.75 -19.41
CA SER A 364 -30.53 16.53 -20.41
C SER A 364 -30.88 15.33 -21.29
N LYS A 365 -29.99 14.88 -22.14
CA LYS A 365 -30.23 13.77 -23.07
C LYS A 365 -30.89 12.54 -22.45
N LEU A 366 -31.68 11.83 -23.24
CA LEU A 366 -32.02 10.44 -22.97
C LEU A 366 -30.77 9.56 -23.05
N THR A 367 -30.61 8.70 -22.08
CA THR A 367 -29.59 7.66 -22.12
C THR A 367 -29.98 6.58 -23.13
N GLU A 368 -29.06 5.68 -23.51
CA GLU A 368 -29.33 4.57 -24.42
C GLU A 368 -30.53 3.70 -23.99
N ASP A 369 -30.80 3.63 -22.69
CA ASP A 369 -31.95 2.92 -22.10
C ASP A 369 -33.25 3.75 -22.08
N ASN A 370 -33.34 4.86 -22.79
CA ASN A 370 -34.47 5.80 -22.81
C ASN A 370 -34.82 6.40 -21.43
N LYS A 371 -33.86 6.45 -20.51
CA LYS A 371 -34.05 7.09 -19.21
C LYS A 371 -33.63 8.54 -19.29
N SER A 372 -34.47 9.43 -18.78
CA SER A 372 -34.10 10.86 -18.74
C SER A 372 -33.19 11.14 -17.55
N VAL A 373 -32.13 11.87 -17.82
CA VAL A 373 -31.15 12.34 -16.83
C VAL A 373 -31.49 13.79 -16.48
N LYS A 374 -31.63 14.06 -15.19
CA LYS A 374 -31.75 15.40 -14.67
C LYS A 374 -30.40 15.90 -14.18
N GLU A 375 -29.93 17.01 -14.74
CA GLU A 375 -28.74 17.68 -14.27
C GLU A 375 -29.12 18.92 -13.46
N TYR A 376 -28.49 19.10 -12.31
CA TYR A 376 -28.71 20.22 -11.42
C TYR A 376 -27.79 21.38 -11.80
N THR A 377 -28.34 22.42 -12.43
CA THR A 377 -27.53 23.53 -12.99
C THR A 377 -27.14 24.57 -11.97
N THR A 378 -28.04 24.90 -11.04
CA THR A 378 -27.75 25.90 -10.00
C THR A 378 -26.71 25.39 -9.01
N HIS A 379 -26.82 24.13 -8.61
CA HIS A 379 -25.87 23.49 -7.71
C HIS A 379 -24.48 23.26 -8.34
N ARG A 380 -24.38 23.18 -9.66
CA ARG A 380 -23.08 22.99 -10.31
C ARG A 380 -22.09 24.09 -9.96
N ALA A 381 -22.49 25.34 -10.07
CA ALA A 381 -21.61 26.47 -9.75
C ALA A 381 -21.27 26.51 -8.27
N GLU A 382 -22.25 26.25 -7.42
CA GLU A 382 -22.06 26.21 -5.96
C GLU A 382 -21.14 25.06 -5.53
N LEU A 383 -21.33 23.85 -6.08
CA LEU A 383 -20.47 22.71 -5.82
C LEU A 383 -19.03 22.97 -6.27
N LEU A 384 -18.83 23.52 -7.45
CA LEU A 384 -17.50 23.86 -7.92
C LEU A 384 -16.83 24.91 -7.04
N SER A 385 -17.58 25.90 -6.60
CA SER A 385 -17.07 26.97 -5.75
C SER A 385 -16.57 26.49 -4.37
N MET A 386 -17.10 25.38 -3.86
CA MET A 386 -16.63 24.75 -2.60
C MET A 386 -15.21 24.20 -2.70
N TYR A 387 -14.78 23.89 -3.91
CA TYR A 387 -13.46 23.31 -4.17
C TYR A 387 -12.48 24.33 -4.77
N GLU A 388 -12.95 25.55 -5.03
CA GLU A 388 -12.10 26.66 -5.47
C GLU A 388 -11.27 27.20 -4.30
N ASN A 389 -10.14 27.80 -4.64
CA ASN A 389 -9.21 28.39 -3.66
C ASN A 389 -8.74 27.43 -2.54
N ARG A 390 -8.79 26.13 -2.80
CA ARG A 390 -8.25 25.10 -1.92
C ARG A 390 -6.78 24.78 -2.29
N ASP A 391 -6.11 24.06 -1.44
CA ASP A 391 -4.78 23.51 -1.72
C ASP A 391 -4.77 22.84 -3.11
N PRO A 392 -3.88 23.22 -4.02
CA PRO A 392 -3.87 22.70 -5.40
C PRO A 392 -3.66 21.18 -5.47
N ARG A 393 -3.07 20.56 -4.45
CA ARG A 393 -2.89 19.11 -4.37
C ARG A 393 -4.21 18.36 -4.29
N MET A 394 -5.27 18.99 -3.76
CA MET A 394 -6.59 18.37 -3.69
C MET A 394 -7.11 17.99 -5.07
N ALA A 395 -7.06 18.89 -6.03
CA ALA A 395 -7.53 18.65 -7.40
C ALA A 395 -6.70 17.59 -8.15
N SER A 396 -5.44 17.37 -7.74
CA SER A 396 -4.57 16.33 -8.27
C SER A 396 -4.80 14.95 -7.62
N THR A 397 -5.32 14.93 -6.40
CA THR A 397 -5.53 13.71 -5.61
C THR A 397 -6.95 13.17 -5.75
N VAL A 398 -7.94 14.05 -5.85
CA VAL A 398 -9.36 13.69 -5.84
C VAL A 398 -10.03 14.10 -7.14
N ILE A 399 -10.74 13.17 -7.77
CA ILE A 399 -11.62 13.48 -8.91
C ILE A 399 -12.85 14.21 -8.35
N LEU A 400 -12.86 15.51 -8.52
CA LEU A 400 -13.97 16.35 -8.09
C LEU A 400 -15.13 16.29 -9.10
N PRO A 401 -16.36 16.53 -8.66
CA PRO A 401 -17.49 16.67 -9.58
C PRO A 401 -17.21 17.70 -10.68
N TYR A 402 -17.63 17.39 -11.89
CA TYR A 402 -17.47 18.24 -13.10
C TYR A 402 -16.05 18.54 -13.54
N THR A 403 -15.04 17.88 -12.98
CA THR A 403 -13.67 17.94 -13.51
C THR A 403 -13.46 16.88 -14.58
N GLN A 404 -12.55 17.18 -15.51
CA GLN A 404 -12.23 16.25 -16.58
C GLN A 404 -11.05 15.34 -16.20
N PHE A 405 -11.15 14.08 -16.57
CA PHE A 405 -10.09 13.10 -16.38
C PHE A 405 -10.04 12.12 -17.55
N LYS A 406 -8.92 11.46 -17.72
CA LYS A 406 -8.78 10.41 -18.73
C LYS A 406 -9.47 9.14 -18.27
N GLY A 407 -10.49 8.72 -19.01
CA GLY A 407 -11.19 7.47 -18.83
C GLY A 407 -10.96 6.53 -20.00
N TRP A 408 -11.50 5.32 -19.89
CA TRP A 408 -11.44 4.29 -20.91
C TRP A 408 -12.85 3.79 -21.21
N VAL A 409 -13.46 4.29 -22.25
CA VAL A 409 -14.85 4.01 -22.61
C VAL A 409 -14.90 3.35 -23.99
N SER A 410 -15.63 2.26 -24.09
CA SER A 410 -15.75 1.47 -25.36
C SER A 410 -14.38 1.11 -25.95
N ASN A 411 -13.47 0.61 -25.11
CA ASN A 411 -12.11 0.21 -25.50
C ASN A 411 -11.24 1.33 -26.09
N LYS A 412 -11.52 2.58 -25.76
CA LYS A 412 -10.72 3.74 -26.19
C LYS A 412 -10.53 4.72 -25.04
N ALA A 413 -9.34 5.32 -24.97
CA ALA A 413 -9.09 6.44 -24.08
C ALA A 413 -9.94 7.64 -24.53
N LYS A 414 -10.68 8.25 -23.58
CA LYS A 414 -11.53 9.40 -23.81
C LYS A 414 -11.45 10.37 -22.66
N ASP A 415 -11.69 11.64 -22.94
CA ASP A 415 -11.90 12.63 -21.90
C ASP A 415 -13.27 12.41 -21.27
N THR A 416 -13.27 12.19 -19.97
CA THR A 416 -14.47 11.88 -19.18
C THR A 416 -14.66 12.96 -18.12
N GLU A 417 -15.90 13.17 -17.74
CA GLU A 417 -16.28 14.11 -16.69
C GLU A 417 -17.28 13.42 -15.77
N PHE A 418 -17.03 13.44 -14.48
CA PHE A 418 -17.99 12.94 -13.50
C PHE A 418 -19.05 13.99 -13.24
N VAL A 419 -20.31 13.67 -13.55
CA VAL A 419 -21.44 14.58 -13.43
C VAL A 419 -22.36 14.09 -12.31
N MET A 420 -22.69 14.95 -11.36
CA MET A 420 -23.70 14.64 -10.35
C MET A 420 -25.08 14.85 -10.97
N THR A 421 -25.86 13.79 -11.01
CA THR A 421 -27.20 13.81 -11.61
C THR A 421 -28.17 13.02 -10.76
N LYS A 422 -29.46 13.32 -10.92
CA LYS A 422 -30.55 12.50 -10.39
C LYS A 422 -31.24 11.78 -11.55
N GLU A 423 -31.29 10.47 -11.46
CA GLU A 423 -32.01 9.67 -12.44
C GLU A 423 -33.52 9.68 -12.12
N VAL A 424 -34.31 9.90 -13.17
CA VAL A 424 -35.78 9.88 -13.04
C VAL A 424 -36.28 8.46 -13.33
N GLY A 425 -36.88 7.84 -12.36
CA GLY A 425 -37.68 6.62 -12.55
C GLY A 425 -37.11 5.32 -11.99
N ILE A 426 -35.88 5.29 -11.45
CA ILE A 426 -35.32 4.05 -10.91
C ILE A 426 -35.09 4.09 -9.41
N CYS A 427 -34.74 5.20 -8.83
CA CYS A 427 -34.69 5.41 -7.37
C CYS A 427 -34.58 6.89 -7.08
N ASN A 428 -34.98 7.33 -5.89
CA ASN A 428 -34.74 8.69 -5.39
C ASN A 428 -33.25 8.93 -5.01
N GLU A 429 -32.33 8.28 -5.70
CA GLU A 429 -30.91 8.28 -5.37
C GLU A 429 -30.12 9.02 -6.44
N THR A 430 -29.11 9.76 -6.00
CA THR A 430 -28.19 10.45 -6.88
C THR A 430 -27.26 9.41 -7.53
N ASN A 431 -27.26 9.33 -8.84
CA ASN A 431 -26.35 8.50 -9.61
C ASN A 431 -25.31 9.37 -10.28
N GLY A 432 -24.08 8.87 -10.34
CA GLY A 432 -23.02 9.51 -11.11
C GLY A 432 -23.13 9.16 -12.60
N PHE A 433 -23.11 10.14 -13.46
CA PHE A 433 -23.00 9.95 -14.90
C PHE A 433 -21.65 10.46 -15.39
N ILE A 434 -21.19 9.81 -16.45
CA ILE A 434 -20.00 10.27 -17.15
C ILE A 434 -20.42 10.95 -18.40
N ARG A 435 -19.93 12.15 -18.57
CA ARG A 435 -20.03 12.90 -19.80
C ARG A 435 -18.75 12.72 -20.59
N VAL A 436 -18.89 12.25 -21.84
CA VAL A 436 -17.77 12.02 -22.75
C VAL A 436 -17.94 12.95 -23.93
N ASN A 437 -16.94 13.82 -24.20
CA ASN A 437 -17.00 14.80 -25.27
C ASN A 437 -18.30 15.63 -25.28
N GLY A 438 -18.80 15.99 -24.10
CA GLY A 438 -20.05 16.75 -23.94
C GLY A 438 -21.34 15.94 -24.09
N ASN A 439 -21.25 14.65 -24.29
CA ASN A 439 -22.42 13.74 -24.40
C ASN A 439 -22.45 12.76 -23.22
N TYR A 440 -23.66 12.46 -22.71
CA TYR A 440 -23.84 11.42 -21.71
C TYR A 440 -23.78 10.06 -22.41
N GLU A 441 -22.69 9.33 -22.25
CA GLU A 441 -22.49 8.05 -22.95
C GLU A 441 -22.59 6.84 -22.00
N TYR A 442 -22.58 7.03 -20.68
CA TYR A 442 -22.53 5.92 -19.76
C TYR A 442 -23.34 6.13 -18.51
N TYR A 443 -24.16 5.13 -18.19
CA TYR A 443 -24.87 5.02 -16.93
C TYR A 443 -24.04 4.19 -15.95
N LEU A 444 -23.61 4.79 -14.86
CA LEU A 444 -23.00 4.07 -13.76
C LEU A 444 -24.09 3.46 -12.88
N HIS A 445 -24.40 2.20 -13.12
CA HIS A 445 -25.14 1.44 -12.12
C HIS A 445 -24.21 1.18 -10.92
N ILE A 446 -24.33 2.00 -9.89
CA ILE A 446 -23.63 1.78 -8.63
C ILE A 446 -24.39 0.66 -7.91
N PRO A 447 -23.75 -0.49 -7.62
CA PRO A 447 -24.40 -1.57 -6.87
C PRO A 447 -24.95 -1.07 -5.53
N GLU A 448 -26.05 -1.66 -5.05
CA GLU A 448 -26.75 -1.20 -3.82
C GLU A 448 -25.83 -1.00 -2.60
N HIS A 449 -24.81 -1.82 -2.44
CA HIS A 449 -23.86 -1.73 -1.33
C HIS A 449 -22.86 -0.57 -1.45
N THR A 450 -22.70 0.05 -2.62
CA THR A 450 -21.88 1.27 -2.80
C THR A 450 -22.70 2.54 -2.68
N ARG A 451 -24.01 2.45 -2.69
CA ARG A 451 -24.94 3.59 -2.64
C ARG A 451 -24.87 4.37 -1.33
N SER A 452 -24.59 3.68 -0.22
CA SER A 452 -24.47 4.32 1.09
C SER A 452 -23.25 5.24 1.25
N HIS A 453 -22.28 5.14 0.33
CA HIS A 453 -21.02 5.90 0.42
C HIS A 453 -20.92 7.01 -0.63
N SER A 454 -21.66 6.91 -1.74
CA SER A 454 -21.72 7.97 -2.76
C SER A 454 -22.72 9.08 -2.44
N GLY A 455 -23.58 8.87 -1.44
CA GLY A 455 -24.60 9.84 -1.00
C GLY A 455 -24.12 10.84 0.05
N SER A 456 -22.83 10.87 0.36
CA SER A 456 -22.26 11.76 1.38
C SER A 456 -21.25 12.76 0.81
N LEU A 457 -21.52 13.28 -0.38
CA LEU A 457 -20.98 14.56 -0.85
C LEU A 457 -22.06 15.61 -0.81
#